data_8148f0c141d0fa06a105d5061bf9677a
#
_entry.id   8148f0c141d0fa06a105d5061bf9677a
#
_cell.length_a   1.000
_cell.length_b   1.000
_cell.length_c   1.000
_cell.angle_alpha   90.00
_cell.angle_beta   90.00
_cell.angle_gamma   90.00
#
_symmetry.space_group_name_H-M   'P 1'
#
loop_
_entity.id
_entity.type
_entity.pdbx_description
1 polymer ?
#
loop_
_entity_poly.entity_id
_entity_poly.type
_entity_poly.pdbx_seq_one_letter_code
_entity_poly.pdbx_strand_id
1 'polypeptide(L)'
;MHVSLLGLNPSFSIFSEASQSQLSQEKILDVLLFCDKWDAPGVQDYCIDCLDRAVTARELHPMLAFSIGRKFNRRPWLNDALTKLQRMPISTWIDNPTILSWMSPHDMTVVLRLREHMHLSRLELICFRPEASHTADCQNSQKCSFLWELSWALSVVPRIAHKTYSPAEVFLFVTELEVDGMGKGCAKASREAAIASNRFYVDLRGVEKALELI
;
A
#
# COMPACT_ATOMS: atom_id res chain seq x y z
N MET A 1 -62.08 11.34 7.49
CA MET A 1 -61.64 9.94 7.38
C MET A 1 -60.18 9.89 7.69
N HIS A 2 -59.82 9.57 8.94
CA HIS A 2 -58.43 9.34 9.36
C HIS A 2 -58.08 7.89 9.07
N VAL A 3 -57.18 7.65 8.15
CA VAL A 3 -56.59 6.32 7.96
C VAL A 3 -55.33 6.28 8.84
N SER A 4 -55.44 5.54 9.93
CA SER A 4 -54.37 5.25 10.88
C SER A 4 -53.43 4.27 10.22
N LEU A 5 -52.23 4.69 9.86
CA LEU A 5 -51.13 3.83 9.46
C LEU A 5 -50.49 3.19 10.74
N LEU A 6 -51.18 2.17 11.24
CA LEU A 6 -50.69 1.31 12.28
C LEU A 6 -49.79 0.21 11.67
N GLY A 7 -48.57 0.17 12.10
CA GLY A 7 -47.85 -1.09 12.32
C GLY A 7 -47.18 -1.71 11.12
N LEU A 8 -46.15 -1.06 10.57
CA LEU A 8 -45.03 -1.80 9.99
C LEU A 8 -43.82 -1.56 10.89
N ASN A 9 -43.73 -2.35 11.93
CA ASN A 9 -42.51 -2.63 12.62
C ASN A 9 -41.84 -3.75 11.82
N PRO A 10 -40.93 -3.50 10.89
CA PRO A 10 -40.15 -4.56 10.33
C PRO A 10 -39.15 -4.95 11.42
N SER A 11 -39.54 -5.94 12.23
CA SER A 11 -38.58 -6.71 12.98
C SER A 11 -37.66 -7.32 11.94
N PHE A 12 -36.57 -6.64 11.62
CA PHE A 12 -35.42 -7.15 10.90
C PHE A 12 -34.72 -8.21 11.77
N SER A 13 -35.47 -9.19 12.24
CA SER A 13 -34.96 -10.41 12.88
C SER A 13 -34.33 -11.39 11.87
N ILE A 14 -34.11 -10.93 10.64
CA ILE A 14 -33.45 -11.76 9.59
C ILE A 14 -31.96 -11.98 9.93
N PHE A 15 -31.41 -11.19 10.83
CA PHE A 15 -30.05 -11.35 11.32
C PHE A 15 -30.00 -11.90 12.74
N SER A 16 -30.72 -13.02 13.01
CA SER A 16 -30.48 -13.73 14.26
C SER A 16 -29.06 -14.30 14.24
N GLU A 17 -28.35 -14.13 15.35
CA GLU A 17 -26.96 -14.57 15.56
C GLU A 17 -26.68 -16.05 15.26
N ALA A 18 -27.71 -16.86 15.05
CA ALA A 18 -27.61 -18.29 14.79
C ALA A 18 -27.37 -18.66 13.31
N SER A 19 -27.38 -17.70 12.38
CA SER A 19 -27.17 -17.95 10.95
C SER A 19 -26.09 -17.01 10.38
N GLN A 20 -24.98 -16.82 11.09
CA GLN A 20 -23.78 -16.25 10.51
C GLN A 20 -23.11 -17.27 9.57
N SER A 21 -23.84 -17.77 8.57
CA SER A 21 -23.23 -18.17 7.32
C SER A 21 -22.62 -16.87 6.78
N GLN A 22 -21.30 -16.75 6.87
CA GLN A 22 -20.56 -15.59 6.34
C GLN A 22 -21.07 -15.32 4.93
N LEU A 23 -21.82 -14.22 4.77
CA LEU A 23 -22.24 -13.77 3.46
C LEU A 23 -20.95 -13.63 2.64
N SER A 24 -20.89 -14.22 1.46
CA SER A 24 -19.72 -14.07 0.61
C SER A 24 -19.48 -12.59 0.37
N GLN A 25 -18.22 -12.20 0.22
CA GLN A 25 -17.86 -10.80 -0.02
C GLN A 25 -18.63 -10.20 -1.20
N GLU A 26 -18.89 -11.01 -2.23
CA GLU A 26 -19.72 -10.61 -3.38
C GLU A 26 -21.14 -10.23 -2.97
N LYS A 27 -21.78 -11.02 -2.13
CA LYS A 27 -23.14 -10.71 -1.63
C LYS A 27 -23.17 -9.47 -0.75
N ILE A 28 -22.15 -9.26 0.09
CA ILE A 28 -22.04 -8.04 0.88
C ILE A 28 -21.90 -6.81 -0.03
N LEU A 29 -21.15 -6.94 -1.12
CA LEU A 29 -20.99 -5.90 -2.12
C LEU A 29 -22.29 -5.59 -2.86
N ASP A 30 -23.01 -6.61 -3.30
CA ASP A 30 -24.31 -6.45 -3.96
C ASP A 30 -25.29 -5.72 -3.04
N VAL A 31 -25.36 -6.10 -1.77
CA VAL A 31 -26.18 -5.45 -0.76
C VAL A 31 -25.74 -3.99 -0.54
N LEU A 32 -24.42 -3.72 -0.46
CA LEU A 32 -23.90 -2.37 -0.30
C LEU A 32 -24.26 -1.47 -1.48
N LEU A 33 -24.13 -1.95 -2.72
CA LEU A 33 -24.50 -1.23 -3.93
C LEU A 33 -26.03 -0.99 -4.00
N PHE A 34 -26.81 -1.96 -3.54
CA PHE A 34 -28.26 -1.80 -3.42
C PHE A 34 -28.63 -0.74 -2.38
N CYS A 35 -28.00 -0.74 -1.20
CA CYS A 35 -28.24 0.24 -0.15
C CYS A 35 -27.91 1.67 -0.58
N ASP A 36 -26.83 1.84 -1.36
CA ASP A 36 -26.46 3.12 -1.94
C ASP A 36 -27.54 3.66 -2.90
N LYS A 37 -28.12 2.77 -3.70
CA LYS A 37 -29.19 3.12 -4.65
C LYS A 37 -30.51 3.49 -3.94
N TRP A 38 -30.80 2.88 -2.79
CA TRP A 38 -32.10 2.99 -2.11
C TRP A 38 -32.04 3.78 -0.81
N ASP A 39 -30.91 4.46 -0.56
CA ASP A 39 -30.69 5.31 0.62
C ASP A 39 -31.04 4.60 1.94
N ALA A 40 -30.40 3.43 2.16
CA ALA A 40 -30.58 2.60 3.34
C ALA A 40 -29.34 2.66 4.26
N PRO A 41 -29.10 3.78 4.99
CA PRO A 41 -27.84 4.03 5.68
C PRO A 41 -27.49 3.00 6.74
N GLY A 42 -28.45 2.50 7.52
CA GLY A 42 -28.18 1.53 8.57
C GLY A 42 -27.67 0.17 8.05
N VAL A 43 -28.18 -0.26 6.88
CA VAL A 43 -27.70 -1.50 6.24
C VAL A 43 -26.35 -1.23 5.54
N GLN A 44 -26.17 -0.03 4.99
CA GLN A 44 -24.92 0.41 4.41
C GLN A 44 -23.77 0.37 5.42
N ASP A 45 -23.99 0.94 6.62
CA ASP A 45 -23.01 0.94 7.71
C ASP A 45 -22.63 -0.49 8.12
N TYR A 46 -23.61 -1.38 8.26
CA TYR A 46 -23.34 -2.79 8.55
C TYR A 46 -22.49 -3.46 7.47
N CYS A 47 -22.79 -3.24 6.18
CA CYS A 47 -22.01 -3.79 5.08
C CYS A 47 -20.57 -3.25 5.09
N ILE A 48 -20.41 -1.95 5.36
CA ILE A 48 -19.10 -1.30 5.49
C ILE A 48 -18.30 -1.93 6.62
N ASP A 49 -18.89 -2.15 7.80
CA ASP A 49 -18.22 -2.80 8.94
C ASP A 49 -17.79 -4.24 8.62
N CYS A 50 -18.60 -4.98 7.85
CA CYS A 50 -18.23 -6.30 7.38
C CYS A 50 -17.04 -6.26 6.42
N LEU A 51 -17.00 -5.29 5.51
CA LEU A 51 -15.91 -5.09 4.57
C LEU A 51 -14.65 -4.55 5.25
N ASP A 52 -14.76 -3.70 6.27
CA ASP A 52 -13.62 -3.26 7.09
C ASP A 52 -12.89 -4.44 7.73
N ARG A 53 -13.65 -5.43 8.21
CA ARG A 53 -13.07 -6.69 8.73
C ARG A 53 -12.36 -7.49 7.64
N ALA A 54 -12.98 -7.61 6.46
CA ALA A 54 -12.38 -8.32 5.33
C ALA A 54 -11.11 -7.63 4.79
N VAL A 55 -11.08 -6.29 4.75
CA VAL A 55 -9.88 -5.51 4.39
C VAL A 55 -8.78 -5.72 5.41
N THR A 56 -9.11 -5.66 6.71
CA THR A 56 -8.16 -5.87 7.81
C THR A 56 -7.60 -7.30 7.81
N ALA A 57 -8.44 -8.29 7.53
CA ALA A 57 -8.03 -9.69 7.38
C ALA A 57 -7.27 -9.97 6.07
N ARG A 58 -7.14 -8.98 5.18
CA ARG A 58 -6.52 -9.09 3.84
C ARG A 58 -7.22 -10.07 2.90
N GLU A 59 -8.49 -10.31 3.12
CA GLU A 59 -9.32 -11.22 2.32
C GLU A 59 -9.90 -10.54 1.07
N LEU A 60 -10.03 -9.21 1.11
CA LEU A 60 -10.58 -8.45 -0.01
C LEU A 60 -9.51 -8.17 -1.07
N HIS A 61 -9.87 -8.41 -2.34
CA HIS A 61 -8.95 -8.10 -3.45
C HIS A 61 -8.65 -6.59 -3.52
N PRO A 62 -7.39 -6.17 -3.67
CA PRO A 62 -7.01 -4.75 -3.59
C PRO A 62 -7.73 -3.85 -4.59
N MET A 63 -8.02 -4.30 -5.81
CA MET A 63 -8.76 -3.51 -6.80
C MET A 63 -10.20 -3.27 -6.37
N LEU A 64 -10.81 -4.26 -5.74
CA LEU A 64 -12.15 -4.13 -5.21
C LEU A 64 -12.18 -3.21 -4.00
N ALA A 65 -11.21 -3.37 -3.07
CA ALA A 65 -11.05 -2.46 -1.92
C ALA A 65 -10.83 -1.01 -2.38
N PHE A 66 -10.08 -0.80 -3.46
CA PHE A 66 -9.86 0.52 -4.05
C PHE A 66 -11.16 1.11 -4.60
N SER A 67 -11.88 0.35 -5.44
CA SER A 67 -13.14 0.81 -6.06
C SER A 67 -14.19 1.20 -5.02
N ILE A 68 -14.40 0.34 -4.02
CA ILE A 68 -15.36 0.58 -2.94
C ILE A 68 -14.88 1.72 -2.04
N GLY A 69 -13.60 1.71 -1.67
CA GLY A 69 -12.99 2.77 -0.87
C GLY A 69 -13.17 4.15 -1.48
N ARG A 70 -13.07 4.25 -2.82
CA ARG A 70 -13.34 5.46 -3.56
C ARG A 70 -14.83 5.83 -3.52
N LYS A 71 -15.71 4.88 -3.84
CA LYS A 71 -17.15 5.12 -3.89
C LYS A 71 -17.70 5.62 -2.55
N PHE A 72 -17.22 5.06 -1.43
CA PHE A 72 -17.68 5.39 -0.08
C PHE A 72 -16.71 6.30 0.71
N ASN A 73 -15.76 6.93 0.02
CA ASN A 73 -14.77 7.86 0.58
C ASN A 73 -14.00 7.28 1.80
N ARG A 74 -13.60 6.00 1.70
CA ARG A 74 -12.87 5.28 2.75
C ARG A 74 -11.36 5.38 2.54
N ARG A 75 -10.76 6.48 2.96
CA ARG A 75 -9.30 6.72 2.82
C ARG A 75 -8.40 5.59 3.31
N PRO A 76 -8.67 4.93 4.47
CA PRO A 76 -7.85 3.80 4.91
C PRO A 76 -7.82 2.64 3.90
N TRP A 77 -8.96 2.32 3.27
CA TRP A 77 -9.04 1.28 2.25
C TRP A 77 -8.29 1.66 0.99
N LEU A 78 -8.40 2.93 0.57
CA LEU A 78 -7.67 3.45 -0.59
C LEU A 78 -6.16 3.37 -0.37
N ASN A 79 -5.67 3.77 0.80
CA ASN A 79 -4.25 3.72 1.14
C ASN A 79 -3.72 2.28 1.16
N ASP A 80 -4.41 1.36 1.81
CA ASP A 80 -4.04 -0.07 1.85
C ASP A 80 -4.08 -0.69 0.44
N ALA A 81 -5.14 -0.42 -0.33
CA ALA A 81 -5.31 -0.92 -1.68
C ALA A 81 -4.21 -0.40 -2.62
N LEU A 82 -3.92 0.90 -2.63
CA LEU A 82 -2.84 1.49 -3.44
C LEU A 82 -1.48 0.91 -3.06
N THR A 83 -1.22 0.75 -1.76
CA THR A 83 0.02 0.13 -1.25
C THR A 83 0.19 -1.31 -1.75
N LYS A 84 -0.88 -2.07 -1.89
CA LYS A 84 -0.86 -3.42 -2.44
C LYS A 84 -0.77 -3.43 -3.97
N LEU A 85 -1.58 -2.60 -4.64
CA LEU A 85 -1.65 -2.53 -6.10
C LEU A 85 -0.34 -2.09 -6.75
N GLN A 86 0.40 -1.19 -6.11
CA GLN A 86 1.72 -0.78 -6.62
C GLN A 86 2.72 -1.95 -6.72
N ARG A 87 2.55 -3.00 -5.90
CA ARG A 87 3.46 -4.16 -5.84
C ARG A 87 2.93 -5.39 -6.58
N MET A 88 1.62 -5.49 -6.73
CA MET A 88 0.96 -6.63 -7.36
C MET A 88 1.38 -6.73 -8.84
N PRO A 89 1.75 -7.92 -9.35
CA PRO A 89 2.03 -8.09 -10.77
C PRO A 89 0.84 -7.67 -11.64
N ILE A 90 1.09 -6.93 -12.72
CA ILE A 90 0.01 -6.46 -13.63
C ILE A 90 -0.75 -7.66 -14.23
N SER A 91 -0.05 -8.73 -14.57
CA SER A 91 -0.64 -9.95 -15.11
C SER A 91 -1.71 -10.58 -14.22
N THR A 92 -1.64 -10.39 -12.89
CA THR A 92 -2.61 -10.96 -11.96
C THR A 92 -4.01 -10.34 -12.07
N TRP A 93 -4.12 -9.17 -12.67
CA TRP A 93 -5.38 -8.43 -12.77
C TRP A 93 -5.73 -8.02 -14.21
N ILE A 94 -4.74 -7.80 -15.09
CA ILE A 94 -5.03 -7.41 -16.49
C ILE A 94 -5.64 -8.56 -17.29
N ASP A 95 -5.26 -9.79 -16.95
CA ASP A 95 -5.75 -11.00 -17.61
C ASP A 95 -7.09 -11.49 -17.01
N ASN A 96 -7.62 -10.81 -16.00
CA ASN A 96 -8.88 -11.16 -15.36
C ASN A 96 -9.95 -10.08 -15.62
N PRO A 97 -10.89 -10.31 -16.58
CA PRO A 97 -11.91 -9.33 -16.93
C PRO A 97 -12.82 -8.94 -15.77
N THR A 98 -13.11 -9.88 -14.87
CA THR A 98 -13.94 -9.63 -13.67
C THR A 98 -13.25 -8.62 -12.76
N ILE A 99 -11.96 -8.82 -12.50
CA ILE A 99 -11.15 -7.90 -11.67
C ILE A 99 -11.06 -6.53 -12.34
N LEU A 100 -10.81 -6.48 -13.65
CA LEU A 100 -10.75 -5.22 -14.39
C LEU A 100 -12.06 -4.45 -14.35
N SER A 101 -13.21 -5.13 -14.35
CA SER A 101 -14.52 -4.47 -14.31
C SER A 101 -14.79 -3.71 -12.99
N TRP A 102 -14.03 -3.97 -11.94
CA TRP A 102 -14.16 -3.26 -10.66
C TRP A 102 -13.56 -1.85 -10.66
N MET A 103 -12.75 -1.53 -11.67
CA MET A 103 -12.09 -0.21 -11.75
C MET A 103 -12.55 0.58 -12.97
N SER A 104 -12.75 1.86 -12.78
CA SER A 104 -12.96 2.78 -13.91
C SER A 104 -11.64 2.97 -14.69
N PRO A 105 -11.69 3.39 -15.98
CA PRO A 105 -10.49 3.76 -16.74
C PRO A 105 -9.65 4.84 -16.06
N HIS A 106 -10.30 5.77 -15.35
CA HIS A 106 -9.61 6.80 -14.58
C HIS A 106 -8.82 6.20 -13.41
N ASP A 107 -9.45 5.30 -12.63
CA ASP A 107 -8.82 4.63 -11.50
C ASP A 107 -7.63 3.79 -11.94
N MET A 108 -7.79 3.09 -13.06
CA MET A 108 -6.72 2.34 -13.69
C MET A 108 -5.53 3.24 -14.03
N THR A 109 -5.80 4.42 -14.60
CA THR A 109 -4.76 5.40 -14.92
C THR A 109 -4.02 5.86 -13.67
N VAL A 110 -4.71 6.12 -12.57
CA VAL A 110 -4.09 6.52 -11.29
C VAL A 110 -3.15 5.42 -10.78
N VAL A 111 -3.60 4.16 -10.77
CA VAL A 111 -2.79 3.02 -10.33
C VAL A 111 -1.56 2.82 -11.23
N LEU A 112 -1.72 2.92 -12.54
CA LEU A 112 -0.60 2.78 -13.49
C LEU A 112 0.44 3.89 -13.31
N ARG A 113 0.02 5.15 -13.14
CA ARG A 113 0.92 6.27 -12.85
C ARG A 113 1.66 6.10 -11.53
N LEU A 114 0.97 5.61 -10.49
CA LEU A 114 1.61 5.29 -9.23
C LEU A 114 2.72 4.25 -9.42
N ARG A 115 2.43 3.18 -10.17
CA ARG A 115 3.40 2.11 -10.44
C ARG A 115 4.60 2.60 -11.25
N GLU A 116 4.37 3.43 -12.26
CA GLU A 116 5.43 4.07 -13.04
C GLU A 116 6.32 4.94 -12.15
N HIS A 117 5.72 5.81 -11.34
CA HIS A 117 6.45 6.63 -10.38
C HIS A 117 7.31 5.78 -9.43
N MET A 118 6.74 4.70 -8.91
CA MET A 118 7.45 3.75 -8.05
C MET A 118 8.63 3.08 -8.76
N HIS A 119 8.44 2.69 -10.01
CA HIS A 119 9.49 2.07 -10.81
C HIS A 119 10.64 3.05 -11.07
N LEU A 120 10.33 4.28 -11.49
CA LEU A 120 11.32 5.33 -11.71
C LEU A 120 12.09 5.66 -10.43
N SER A 121 11.40 5.78 -9.30
CA SER A 121 12.03 6.04 -8.00
C SER A 121 12.97 4.92 -7.55
N ARG A 122 12.62 3.65 -7.84
CA ARG A 122 13.53 2.52 -7.59
C ARG A 122 14.78 2.57 -8.47
N LEU A 123 14.62 2.92 -9.76
CA LEU A 123 15.74 3.11 -10.67
C LEU A 123 16.65 4.24 -10.18
N GLU A 124 16.08 5.35 -9.73
CA GLU A 124 16.84 6.43 -9.12
C GLU A 124 17.63 5.98 -7.89
N LEU A 125 17.03 5.17 -7.01
CA LEU A 125 17.71 4.60 -5.85
C LEU A 125 18.82 3.61 -6.23
N ILE A 126 18.61 2.79 -7.27
CA ILE A 126 19.62 1.87 -7.79
C ILE A 126 20.83 2.65 -8.33
N CYS A 127 20.57 3.73 -9.05
CA CYS A 127 21.63 4.62 -9.60
C CYS A 127 22.25 5.50 -8.51
N PHE A 128 21.56 5.68 -7.38
CA PHE A 128 22.06 6.48 -6.27
C PHE A 128 23.17 5.73 -5.53
N ARG A 129 24.32 6.33 -5.48
CA ARG A 129 25.44 5.86 -4.68
C ARG A 129 25.71 6.91 -3.61
N PRO A 130 25.24 6.68 -2.39
CA PRO A 130 25.54 7.62 -1.30
C PRO A 130 27.04 7.61 -1.04
N GLU A 131 27.62 8.80 -0.97
CA GLU A 131 29.04 8.95 -0.64
C GLU A 131 29.29 8.44 0.79
N ALA A 132 30.47 7.85 0.98
CA ALA A 132 30.91 7.46 2.32
C ALA A 132 31.18 8.71 3.15
N SER A 133 30.65 8.74 4.36
CA SER A 133 30.97 9.78 5.35
C SER A 133 32.07 9.28 6.28
N HIS A 134 33.03 10.16 6.56
CA HIS A 134 34.19 9.81 7.35
C HIS A 134 34.20 10.56 8.68
N THR A 135 34.63 9.88 9.74
CA THR A 135 34.89 10.51 11.04
C THR A 135 36.30 11.11 11.06
N ALA A 136 36.55 12.02 11.99
CA ALA A 136 37.88 12.63 12.17
C ALA A 136 39.01 11.60 12.40
N ASP A 137 38.67 10.45 12.97
CA ASP A 137 39.62 9.36 13.27
C ASP A 137 39.81 8.39 12.10
N CYS A 138 39.29 8.68 10.91
CA CYS A 138 39.39 7.82 9.78
C CYS A 138 40.82 7.76 9.23
N GLN A 139 41.47 6.60 9.37
CA GLN A 139 42.86 6.41 8.95
C GLN A 139 43.02 6.22 7.43
N ASN A 140 41.97 5.77 6.73
CA ASN A 140 42.01 5.50 5.29
C ASN A 140 40.66 5.73 4.64
N SER A 141 40.42 6.97 4.20
CA SER A 141 39.16 7.39 3.59
C SER A 141 38.89 6.65 2.26
N GLN A 142 39.92 6.47 1.42
CA GLN A 142 39.75 5.78 0.15
C GLN A 142 39.30 4.33 0.34
N LYS A 143 39.91 3.60 1.29
CA LYS A 143 39.49 2.23 1.61
C LYS A 143 38.05 2.20 2.14
N CYS A 144 37.67 3.13 3.03
CA CYS A 144 36.33 3.24 3.57
C CYS A 144 35.30 3.51 2.46
N SER A 145 35.60 4.45 1.55
CA SER A 145 34.72 4.77 0.40
C SER A 145 34.53 3.55 -0.50
N PHE A 146 35.61 2.85 -0.86
CA PHE A 146 35.53 1.64 -1.68
C PHE A 146 34.68 0.53 -1.01
N LEU A 147 34.89 0.27 0.28
CA LEU A 147 34.15 -0.74 1.01
C LEU A 147 32.66 -0.39 1.15
N TRP A 148 32.34 0.90 1.35
CA TRP A 148 30.98 1.37 1.39
C TRP A 148 30.27 1.19 0.05
N GLU A 149 30.89 1.63 -1.06
CA GLU A 149 30.35 1.47 -2.40
C GLU A 149 30.14 -0.01 -2.77
N LEU A 150 31.11 -0.86 -2.44
CA LEU A 150 31.02 -2.29 -2.69
C LEU A 150 29.87 -2.92 -1.89
N SER A 151 29.75 -2.62 -0.60
CA SER A 151 28.67 -3.12 0.24
C SER A 151 27.31 -2.61 -0.23
N TRP A 152 27.21 -1.36 -0.67
CA TRP A 152 26.01 -0.80 -1.26
C TRP A 152 25.60 -1.56 -2.52
N ALA A 153 26.52 -1.74 -3.45
CA ALA A 153 26.29 -2.43 -4.72
C ALA A 153 25.90 -3.90 -4.55
N LEU A 154 26.53 -4.61 -3.61
CA LEU A 154 26.31 -6.05 -3.43
C LEU A 154 25.13 -6.38 -2.50
N SER A 155 24.80 -5.50 -1.56
CA SER A 155 23.82 -5.80 -0.52
C SER A 155 22.55 -4.97 -0.63
N VAL A 156 22.63 -3.67 -0.95
CA VAL A 156 21.49 -2.76 -0.98
C VAL A 156 20.83 -2.75 -2.35
N VAL A 157 21.60 -2.57 -3.42
CA VAL A 157 21.08 -2.51 -4.80
C VAL A 157 20.24 -3.73 -5.18
N PRO A 158 20.64 -4.98 -4.90
CA PRO A 158 19.81 -6.14 -5.21
C PRO A 158 18.46 -6.13 -4.48
N ARG A 159 18.43 -5.64 -3.23
CA ARG A 159 17.18 -5.51 -2.46
C ARG A 159 16.25 -4.43 -3.04
N ILE A 160 16.81 -3.29 -3.46
CA ILE A 160 16.03 -2.25 -4.14
C ILE A 160 15.46 -2.79 -5.46
N ALA A 161 16.27 -3.52 -6.23
CA ALA A 161 15.87 -4.08 -7.51
C ALA A 161 14.79 -5.17 -7.36
N HIS A 162 14.83 -5.91 -6.26
CA HIS A 162 13.90 -7.01 -6.02
C HIS A 162 12.54 -6.48 -5.54
N LYS A 163 11.50 -6.67 -6.35
CA LYS A 163 10.16 -6.10 -6.15
C LYS A 163 9.46 -6.55 -4.86
N THR A 164 9.89 -7.62 -4.21
CA THR A 164 9.28 -8.11 -2.96
C THR A 164 9.64 -7.24 -1.76
N TYR A 165 10.80 -6.58 -1.78
CA TYR A 165 11.18 -5.68 -0.69
C TYR A 165 10.46 -4.33 -0.83
N SER A 166 9.85 -3.90 0.26
CA SER A 166 9.35 -2.54 0.37
C SER A 166 10.50 -1.56 0.61
N PRO A 167 10.35 -0.29 0.26
CA PRO A 167 11.31 0.74 0.64
C PRO A 167 11.54 0.82 2.15
N ALA A 168 10.52 0.58 2.96
CA ALA A 168 10.65 0.52 4.41
C ALA A 168 11.57 -0.65 4.85
N GLU A 169 11.45 -1.82 4.22
CA GLU A 169 12.35 -2.95 4.50
C GLU A 169 13.77 -2.67 4.03
N VAL A 170 13.94 -2.02 2.88
CA VAL A 170 15.27 -1.58 2.41
C VAL A 170 15.85 -0.53 3.35
N PHE A 171 15.03 0.41 3.81
CA PHE A 171 15.43 1.42 4.81
C PHE A 171 15.94 0.76 6.09
N LEU A 172 15.16 -0.16 6.68
CA LEU A 172 15.58 -0.90 7.88
C LEU A 172 16.87 -1.66 7.64
N PHE A 173 17.00 -2.33 6.48
CA PHE A 173 18.25 -2.99 6.12
C PHE A 173 19.43 -2.04 6.06
N VAL A 174 19.27 -0.84 5.49
CA VAL A 174 20.35 0.17 5.44
C VAL A 174 20.71 0.67 6.84
N THR A 175 19.74 0.80 7.77
CA THR A 175 20.04 1.20 9.17
C THR A 175 20.93 0.20 9.89
N GLU A 176 20.84 -1.08 9.54
CA GLU A 176 21.55 -2.19 10.15
C GLU A 176 22.77 -2.66 9.32
N LEU A 177 23.03 -2.03 8.17
CA LEU A 177 24.08 -2.47 7.26
C LEU A 177 25.46 -2.43 7.92
N GLU A 178 26.03 -3.59 8.09
CA GLU A 178 27.45 -3.73 8.51
C GLU A 178 28.35 -3.77 7.28
N VAL A 179 29.49 -3.08 7.37
CA VAL A 179 30.48 -2.99 6.29
C VAL A 179 31.81 -3.52 6.80
N ASP A 180 32.11 -4.75 6.42
CA ASP A 180 33.33 -5.45 6.84
C ASP A 180 34.58 -4.67 6.43
N GLY A 181 35.49 -4.50 7.37
CA GLY A 181 36.76 -3.80 7.14
C GLY A 181 36.68 -2.27 7.13
N MET A 182 35.50 -1.71 7.25
CA MET A 182 35.28 -0.27 7.44
C MET A 182 35.29 0.11 8.92
N GLY A 183 35.85 1.25 9.27
CA GLY A 183 35.81 1.75 10.65
C GLY A 183 34.35 1.96 11.11
N LYS A 184 34.01 1.48 12.32
CA LYS A 184 32.63 1.53 12.85
C LYS A 184 32.01 2.96 12.83
N GLY A 185 32.81 3.98 13.14
CA GLY A 185 32.39 5.39 13.07
C GLY A 185 32.03 5.83 11.66
N CYS A 186 32.88 5.49 10.66
CA CYS A 186 32.61 5.80 9.27
C CYS A 186 31.41 5.05 8.72
N ALA A 187 31.24 3.75 9.05
CA ALA A 187 30.08 2.98 8.65
C ALA A 187 28.78 3.58 9.20
N LYS A 188 28.77 3.98 10.47
CA LYS A 188 27.62 4.65 11.10
C LYS A 188 27.31 5.98 10.40
N ALA A 189 28.32 6.85 10.22
CA ALA A 189 28.13 8.16 9.57
C ALA A 189 27.63 8.02 8.13
N SER A 190 28.13 7.02 7.39
CA SER A 190 27.68 6.76 6.02
C SER A 190 26.23 6.27 5.95
N ARG A 191 25.79 5.41 6.88
CA ARG A 191 24.38 5.00 7.00
C ARG A 191 23.48 6.21 7.30
N GLU A 192 23.84 7.03 8.28
CA GLU A 192 23.08 8.21 8.68
C GLU A 192 22.95 9.21 7.51
N ALA A 193 24.02 9.43 6.75
CA ALA A 193 23.99 10.27 5.56
C ALA A 193 23.09 9.71 4.46
N ALA A 194 23.17 8.41 4.19
CA ALA A 194 22.30 7.74 3.21
C ALA A 194 20.82 7.85 3.60
N ILE A 195 20.50 7.66 4.88
CA ILE A 195 19.14 7.76 5.43
C ILE A 195 18.64 9.21 5.37
N ALA A 196 19.47 10.18 5.74
CA ALA A 196 19.13 11.61 5.72
C ALA A 196 18.80 12.12 4.29
N SER A 197 19.19 11.40 3.23
CA SER A 197 18.84 11.75 1.86
C SER A 197 17.33 11.69 1.58
N ASN A 198 16.51 11.10 2.46
CA ASN A 198 15.04 10.92 2.36
C ASN A 198 14.54 10.21 1.08
N ARG A 199 15.44 9.54 0.34
CA ARG A 199 15.09 8.88 -0.93
C ARG A 199 14.29 7.60 -0.73
N PHE A 200 14.33 6.98 0.45
CA PHE A 200 13.58 5.75 0.77
C PHE A 200 12.08 5.95 1.02
N TYR A 201 11.62 7.18 1.19
CA TYR A 201 10.21 7.49 1.46
C TYR A 201 9.37 7.79 0.21
N VAL A 202 9.92 7.55 -0.97
CA VAL A 202 9.25 7.88 -2.24
C VAL A 202 7.96 7.08 -2.42
N ASP A 203 7.91 5.84 -1.96
CA ASP A 203 6.71 4.99 -2.03
C ASP A 203 5.52 5.62 -1.29
N LEU A 204 5.73 6.13 -0.09
CA LEU A 204 4.67 6.76 0.70
C LEU A 204 4.18 8.04 0.03
N ARG A 205 5.10 8.89 -0.46
CA ARG A 205 4.74 10.10 -1.18
C ARG A 205 4.00 9.83 -2.49
N GLY A 206 4.33 8.72 -3.17
CA GLY A 206 3.62 8.29 -4.37
C GLY A 206 2.16 7.94 -4.08
N VAL A 207 1.90 7.22 -3.00
CA VAL A 207 0.54 6.89 -2.56
C VAL A 207 -0.23 8.14 -2.13
N GLU A 208 0.39 9.05 -1.37
CA GLU A 208 -0.21 10.33 -0.98
C GLU A 208 -0.62 11.16 -2.20
N LYS A 209 0.28 11.31 -3.18
CA LYS A 209 -0.05 11.97 -4.45
C LYS A 209 -1.16 11.29 -5.23
N ALA A 210 -1.19 9.95 -5.25
CA ALA A 210 -2.26 9.23 -5.92
C ALA A 210 -3.61 9.46 -5.23
N LEU A 211 -3.63 9.58 -3.90
CA LEU A 211 -4.83 9.91 -3.12
C LEU A 211 -5.36 11.33 -3.36
N GLU A 212 -4.49 12.26 -3.76
CA GLU A 212 -4.88 13.63 -4.14
C GLU A 212 -5.57 13.70 -5.51
N LEU A 213 -5.35 12.68 -6.37
CA LEU A 213 -5.91 12.61 -7.72
C LEU A 213 -7.27 11.90 -7.77
N ILE A 214 -7.72 11.32 -6.67
CA ILE A 214 -8.96 10.54 -6.53
C ILE A 214 -10.04 11.36 -5.82
#